data_c20a58e7adf4e5a6ddcffef78e2b2cea
#
_entry.id   c20a58e7adf4e5a6ddcffef78e2b2cea
#
_cell.length_a   1.000
_cell.length_b   1.000
_cell.length_c   1.000
_cell.angle_alpha   90.00
_cell.angle_beta   90.00
_cell.angle_gamma   90.00
#
_symmetry.space_group_name_H-M   'P 1'
#
loop_
_entity.id
_entity.type
_entity.pdbx_description
1 polymer ?
#
loop_
_entity_poly.entity_id
_entity_poly.type
_entity_poly.pdbx_seq_one_letter_code
_entity_poly.pdbx_strand_id
1 'polypeptide(L)'
;MIAQKYIVVGAGLFGATVAERLSRKHQVLVIEKRAHIAGNVYSHFDPETGIEVHDFGSHIFHTEFDEVYEYLSNFTEFNDYIHTVNTRHAGKLYPMPINLDTINLLYGTDLSAEEAEKFVKEEAEKTGIKDPKNFEEKGLSLVGEKLYTAFLKNYTKKQWNTDPKNLDAAILSRIPVRYSHNNRYFIDAKYQGIPKEGYTKMVENMLSSENIEVRLNTTFKDIESSISPDATVIYTGPVDELLDYKFGVLPYRSLRFEEERVENSDQKEAVINEADLDVPYTRTHNYKYYQVHRPEIVDQPTSILCHEYPADFEQGGEAYYPVNNDESEALYQKYLAEVKTAYPNLVLGGRLGAYRYWDMDVCVKTALALSRTL
;
A
#
# COMPACT_ATOMS: atom_id res chain seq x y z
N MET A 1 15.20 -2.96 -34.07
CA MET A 1 13.82 -2.53 -33.72
C MET A 1 13.16 -3.65 -32.92
N ILE A 2 12.45 -3.31 -31.88
CA ILE A 2 11.65 -4.23 -31.06
C ILE A 2 10.41 -4.58 -31.90
N ALA A 3 10.17 -5.87 -32.09
CA ALA A 3 9.13 -6.36 -32.99
C ALA A 3 7.76 -6.54 -32.30
N GLN A 4 7.73 -6.54 -30.98
CA GLN A 4 6.50 -6.73 -30.20
C GLN A 4 5.55 -5.53 -30.39
N LYS A 5 4.26 -5.84 -30.60
CA LYS A 5 3.21 -4.83 -30.73
C LYS A 5 2.93 -4.10 -29.41
N TYR A 6 3.09 -4.78 -28.30
CA TYR A 6 2.85 -4.24 -26.97
C TYR A 6 4.11 -4.30 -26.11
N ILE A 7 4.43 -3.18 -25.49
CA ILE A 7 5.55 -3.04 -24.57
C ILE A 7 5.00 -2.54 -23.23
N VAL A 8 5.23 -3.30 -22.17
CA VAL A 8 4.82 -2.93 -20.81
C VAL A 8 6.06 -2.53 -20.03
N VAL A 9 6.09 -1.30 -19.57
CA VAL A 9 7.16 -0.72 -18.76
C VAL A 9 6.77 -0.81 -17.29
N GLY A 10 7.44 -1.70 -16.55
CA GLY A 10 7.19 -2.05 -15.16
C GLY A 10 6.51 -3.41 -15.01
N ALA A 11 7.19 -4.33 -14.29
CA ALA A 11 6.71 -5.68 -13.98
C ALA A 11 6.00 -5.78 -12.62
N GLY A 12 5.45 -4.68 -12.12
CA GLY A 12 4.57 -4.66 -10.95
C GLY A 12 3.20 -5.25 -11.27
N LEU A 13 2.31 -5.32 -10.27
CA LEU A 13 1.01 -5.98 -10.37
C LEU A 13 0.14 -5.46 -11.54
N PHE A 14 0.15 -4.14 -11.78
CA PHE A 14 -0.57 -3.55 -12.91
C PHE A 14 0.00 -4.03 -14.25
N GLY A 15 1.32 -3.88 -14.44
CA GLY A 15 1.99 -4.27 -15.68
C GLY A 15 1.88 -5.76 -15.96
N ALA A 16 2.05 -6.61 -14.95
CA ALA A 16 1.88 -8.05 -15.05
C ALA A 16 0.46 -8.44 -15.47
N THR A 17 -0.57 -7.77 -14.90
CA THR A 17 -1.97 -8.00 -15.28
C THR A 17 -2.22 -7.64 -16.75
N VAL A 18 -1.75 -6.46 -17.20
CA VAL A 18 -1.90 -6.05 -18.61
C VAL A 18 -1.15 -7.00 -19.54
N ALA A 19 0.09 -7.35 -19.20
CA ALA A 19 0.91 -8.26 -20.01
C ALA A 19 0.26 -9.64 -20.14
N GLU A 20 -0.23 -10.23 -19.06
CA GLU A 20 -0.94 -11.51 -19.08
C GLU A 20 -2.17 -11.45 -20.01
N ARG A 21 -3.00 -10.42 -19.86
CA ARG A 21 -4.21 -10.27 -20.67
C ARG A 21 -3.91 -10.12 -22.17
N LEU A 22 -2.91 -9.30 -22.51
CA LEU A 22 -2.49 -9.08 -23.88
C LEU A 22 -1.80 -10.31 -24.50
N SER A 23 -1.04 -11.07 -23.70
CA SER A 23 -0.29 -12.24 -24.17
C SER A 23 -1.18 -13.36 -24.71
N ARG A 24 -2.46 -13.35 -24.39
CA ARG A 24 -3.43 -14.33 -24.91
C ARG A 24 -3.62 -14.23 -26.44
N LYS A 25 -3.24 -13.11 -27.04
CA LYS A 25 -3.41 -12.84 -28.47
C LYS A 25 -2.17 -12.24 -29.14
N HIS A 26 -1.22 -11.74 -28.36
CA HIS A 26 -0.11 -10.95 -28.86
C HIS A 26 1.20 -11.33 -28.18
N GLN A 27 2.32 -11.10 -28.87
CA GLN A 27 3.64 -11.09 -28.25
C GLN A 27 3.80 -9.77 -27.46
N VAL A 28 4.21 -9.86 -26.21
CA VAL A 28 4.37 -8.75 -25.27
C VAL A 28 5.80 -8.72 -24.76
N LEU A 29 6.42 -7.55 -24.79
CA LEU A 29 7.67 -7.30 -24.07
C LEU A 29 7.36 -6.59 -22.75
N VAL A 30 7.79 -7.15 -21.64
CA VAL A 30 7.79 -6.51 -20.32
C VAL A 30 9.21 -6.11 -19.98
N ILE A 31 9.43 -4.86 -19.64
CA ILE A 31 10.71 -4.39 -19.11
C ILE A 31 10.55 -3.92 -17.68
N GLU A 32 11.56 -4.17 -16.86
CA GLU A 32 11.60 -3.77 -15.45
C GLU A 32 12.97 -3.21 -15.12
N LYS A 33 13.01 -2.03 -14.48
CA LYS A 33 14.24 -1.36 -14.09
C LYS A 33 15.01 -2.07 -12.98
N ARG A 34 14.29 -2.80 -12.11
CA ARG A 34 14.85 -3.58 -11.01
C ARG A 34 15.37 -4.95 -11.49
N ALA A 35 16.14 -5.60 -10.62
CA ALA A 35 16.65 -6.95 -10.84
C ALA A 35 15.57 -8.06 -10.58
N HIS A 36 14.35 -7.68 -10.26
CA HIS A 36 13.25 -8.58 -9.93
C HIS A 36 11.92 -8.06 -10.48
N ILE A 37 10.97 -8.96 -10.68
CA ILE A 37 9.57 -8.67 -11.01
C ILE A 37 8.78 -8.28 -9.75
N ALA A 38 7.46 -8.14 -9.88
CA ALA A 38 6.48 -7.87 -8.84
C ALA A 38 6.45 -6.43 -8.31
N GLY A 39 7.39 -5.55 -8.70
CA GLY A 39 7.37 -4.16 -8.25
C GLY A 39 7.36 -4.06 -6.71
N ASN A 40 6.46 -3.24 -6.14
CA ASN A 40 6.38 -3.08 -4.68
C ASN A 40 5.66 -4.25 -3.97
N VAL A 41 5.04 -5.19 -4.67
CA VAL A 41 4.54 -6.43 -4.03
C VAL A 41 5.59 -7.54 -4.03
N TYR A 42 6.85 -7.23 -4.36
CA TYR A 42 7.92 -8.20 -4.28
C TYR A 42 8.07 -8.73 -2.86
N SER A 43 8.16 -10.07 -2.76
CA SER A 43 8.41 -10.79 -1.53
C SER A 43 9.37 -11.94 -1.80
N HIS A 44 10.10 -12.35 -0.76
CA HIS A 44 10.97 -13.52 -0.84
C HIS A 44 10.84 -14.35 0.43
N PHE A 45 11.17 -15.63 0.34
CA PHE A 45 11.27 -16.48 1.52
C PHE A 45 12.70 -16.42 2.06
N ASP A 46 12.84 -16.07 3.33
CA ASP A 46 14.12 -16.15 4.02
C ASP A 46 14.62 -17.61 4.01
N PRO A 47 15.82 -17.89 3.50
CA PRO A 47 16.27 -19.25 3.27
C PRO A 47 16.54 -20.05 4.56
N GLU A 48 16.72 -19.41 5.69
CA GLU A 48 17.00 -20.08 6.97
C GLU A 48 15.73 -20.38 7.75
N THR A 49 14.76 -19.46 7.72
CA THR A 49 13.54 -19.56 8.52
C THR A 49 12.31 -19.99 7.70
N GLY A 50 12.35 -19.81 6.39
CA GLY A 50 11.19 -20.02 5.52
C GLY A 50 10.08 -18.98 5.71
N ILE A 51 10.33 -17.88 6.44
CA ILE A 51 9.42 -16.77 6.60
C ILE A 51 9.38 -15.96 5.30
N GLU A 52 8.18 -15.66 4.79
CA GLU A 52 8.01 -14.74 3.68
C GLU A 52 8.22 -13.30 4.15
N VAL A 53 9.16 -12.61 3.55
CA VAL A 53 9.50 -11.20 3.78
C VAL A 53 8.92 -10.35 2.66
N HIS A 54 8.27 -9.24 3.01
CA HIS A 54 7.73 -8.27 2.07
C HIS A 54 8.65 -7.05 2.00
N ASP A 55 9.54 -7.01 1.00
CA ASP A 55 10.67 -6.06 0.91
C ASP A 55 10.24 -4.58 0.86
N PHE A 56 9.03 -4.30 0.37
CA PHE A 56 8.49 -2.94 0.24
C PHE A 56 7.33 -2.66 1.20
N GLY A 57 7.37 -3.30 2.39
CA GLY A 57 6.32 -3.21 3.38
C GLY A 57 5.21 -4.23 3.18
N SER A 58 4.44 -4.43 4.22
CA SER A 58 3.40 -5.48 4.24
C SER A 58 2.31 -5.21 3.23
N HIS A 59 2.08 -6.20 2.39
CA HIS A 59 1.00 -6.21 1.43
C HIS A 59 -0.01 -7.29 1.84
N ILE A 60 -1.25 -6.89 2.12
CA ILE A 60 -2.36 -7.77 2.44
C ILE A 60 -3.41 -7.62 1.33
N PHE A 61 -3.62 -8.68 0.57
CA PHE A 61 -4.66 -8.66 -0.45
C PHE A 61 -6.04 -8.63 0.19
N HIS A 62 -6.86 -7.70 -0.25
CA HIS A 62 -8.28 -7.61 0.12
C HIS A 62 -9.07 -7.02 -1.04
N THR A 63 -10.32 -7.41 -1.20
CA THR A 63 -11.19 -6.89 -2.26
C THR A 63 -12.66 -7.20 -2.02
N GLU A 64 -13.54 -6.36 -2.55
CA GLU A 64 -14.98 -6.62 -2.72
C GLU A 64 -15.30 -7.13 -4.13
N PHE A 65 -14.34 -7.04 -5.08
CA PHE A 65 -14.57 -7.32 -6.50
C PHE A 65 -14.35 -8.79 -6.83
N ASP A 66 -15.44 -9.51 -7.12
CA ASP A 66 -15.39 -10.92 -7.53
C ASP A 66 -14.45 -11.13 -8.72
N GLU A 67 -14.53 -10.26 -9.73
CA GLU A 67 -13.67 -10.33 -10.92
C GLU A 67 -12.18 -10.31 -10.59
N VAL A 68 -11.77 -9.48 -9.63
CA VAL A 68 -10.36 -9.35 -9.23
C VAL A 68 -9.89 -10.61 -8.51
N TYR A 69 -10.70 -11.08 -7.56
CA TYR A 69 -10.38 -12.30 -6.82
C TYR A 69 -10.31 -13.53 -7.74
N GLU A 70 -11.32 -13.73 -8.58
CA GLU A 70 -11.35 -14.83 -9.55
C GLU A 70 -10.18 -14.76 -10.53
N TYR A 71 -9.83 -13.56 -11.00
CA TYR A 71 -8.68 -13.37 -11.88
C TYR A 71 -7.37 -13.79 -11.21
N LEU A 72 -7.07 -13.25 -10.02
CA LEU A 72 -5.82 -13.57 -9.31
C LEU A 72 -5.75 -15.01 -8.83
N SER A 73 -6.89 -15.62 -8.49
CA SER A 73 -6.98 -17.04 -8.10
C SER A 73 -6.57 -18.03 -9.21
N ASN A 74 -6.42 -17.57 -10.47
CA ASN A 74 -5.82 -18.43 -11.51
C ASN A 74 -4.29 -18.53 -11.38
N PHE A 75 -3.65 -17.69 -10.58
CA PHE A 75 -2.19 -17.60 -10.48
C PHE A 75 -1.66 -17.92 -9.09
N THR A 76 -2.53 -17.99 -8.09
CA THR A 76 -2.17 -18.32 -6.70
C THR A 76 -3.39 -18.85 -5.95
N GLU A 77 -3.12 -19.56 -4.86
CA GLU A 77 -4.10 -19.81 -3.81
C GLU A 77 -3.85 -18.83 -2.65
N PHE A 78 -4.90 -18.15 -2.19
CA PHE A 78 -4.80 -17.29 -1.03
C PHE A 78 -5.00 -18.08 0.26
N ASN A 79 -4.31 -17.72 1.32
CA ASN A 79 -4.55 -18.26 2.66
C ASN A 79 -5.73 -17.54 3.35
N ASP A 80 -6.10 -18.01 4.56
CA ASP A 80 -7.21 -17.48 5.33
C ASP A 80 -6.78 -16.35 6.31
N TYR A 81 -5.70 -15.63 6.01
CA TYR A 81 -5.23 -14.54 6.87
C TYR A 81 -6.24 -13.40 6.90
N ILE A 82 -6.65 -13.04 8.11
CA ILE A 82 -7.53 -11.89 8.38
C ILE A 82 -6.69 -10.81 9.05
N HIS A 83 -6.62 -9.64 8.40
CA HIS A 83 -5.81 -8.54 8.90
C HIS A 83 -6.43 -7.87 10.13
N THR A 84 -5.65 -7.89 11.21
CA THR A 84 -5.91 -7.15 12.44
C THR A 84 -4.69 -6.32 12.78
N VAL A 85 -4.90 -5.18 13.42
CA VAL A 85 -3.82 -4.28 13.83
C VAL A 85 -4.02 -3.92 15.29
N ASN A 86 -2.94 -3.95 16.05
CA ASN A 86 -2.89 -3.35 17.38
C ASN A 86 -2.06 -2.07 17.35
N THR A 87 -2.33 -1.14 18.26
CA THR A 87 -1.50 0.03 18.48
C THR A 87 -0.92 -0.01 19.87
N ARG A 88 0.38 0.19 19.99
CA ARG A 88 1.07 0.35 21.27
C ARG A 88 1.01 1.81 21.72
N HIS A 89 0.54 2.02 22.93
CA HIS A 89 0.54 3.33 23.61
C HIS A 89 0.79 3.14 25.10
N ALA A 90 1.74 3.89 25.66
CA ALA A 90 2.14 3.81 27.07
C ALA A 90 2.41 2.36 27.53
N GLY A 91 3.08 1.57 26.70
CA GLY A 91 3.44 0.17 26.97
C GLY A 91 2.30 -0.84 26.88
N LYS A 92 1.08 -0.44 26.50
CA LYS A 92 -0.09 -1.33 26.35
C LYS A 92 -0.51 -1.44 24.90
N LEU A 93 -1.07 -2.59 24.53
CA LEU A 93 -1.65 -2.84 23.20
C LEU A 93 -3.15 -2.56 23.19
N TYR A 94 -3.60 -1.89 22.15
CA TYR A 94 -5.00 -1.54 21.92
C TYR A 94 -5.42 -1.99 20.51
N PRO A 95 -6.54 -2.71 20.36
CA PRO A 95 -7.05 -3.09 19.04
C PRO A 95 -7.36 -1.88 18.16
N MET A 96 -7.08 -1.98 16.85
CA MET A 96 -7.38 -0.95 15.85
C MET A 96 -8.13 -1.55 14.65
N PRO A 97 -8.97 -0.74 13.96
CA PRO A 97 -9.36 0.65 14.24
C PRO A 97 -10.01 0.80 15.62
N ILE A 98 -10.05 2.05 16.13
CA ILE A 98 -10.67 2.35 17.43
C ILE A 98 -12.03 1.65 17.52
N ASN A 99 -12.19 0.73 18.46
CA ASN A 99 -13.38 -0.09 18.66
C ASN A 99 -13.81 -0.09 20.11
N LEU A 100 -14.86 -0.85 20.45
CA LEU A 100 -15.39 -0.91 21.81
C LEU A 100 -14.33 -1.37 22.84
N ASP A 101 -13.49 -2.35 22.47
CA ASP A 101 -12.41 -2.82 23.34
C ASP A 101 -11.34 -1.73 23.54
N THR A 102 -10.98 -1.00 22.47
CA THR A 102 -10.06 0.13 22.54
C THR A 102 -10.54 1.20 23.51
N ILE A 103 -11.83 1.56 23.43
CA ILE A 103 -12.44 2.58 24.28
C ILE A 103 -12.42 2.11 25.73
N ASN A 104 -12.93 0.92 25.99
CA ASN A 104 -13.02 0.38 27.35
C ASN A 104 -11.63 0.21 27.99
N LEU A 105 -10.64 -0.30 27.25
CA LEU A 105 -9.26 -0.43 27.73
C LEU A 105 -8.62 0.93 28.04
N LEU A 106 -8.81 1.94 27.19
CA LEU A 106 -8.18 3.25 27.36
C LEU A 106 -8.77 4.01 28.56
N TYR A 107 -10.09 3.94 28.72
CA TYR A 107 -10.79 4.67 29.78
C TYR A 107 -10.92 3.86 31.09
N GLY A 108 -10.66 2.54 31.06
CA GLY A 108 -10.83 1.65 32.22
C GLY A 108 -12.31 1.45 32.56
N THR A 109 -13.14 1.32 31.53
CA THR A 109 -14.61 1.18 31.62
C THR A 109 -15.06 -0.18 31.07
N ASP A 110 -16.34 -0.47 31.25
CA ASP A 110 -17.03 -1.64 30.67
C ASP A 110 -18.35 -1.17 30.05
N LEU A 111 -18.24 -0.25 29.09
CA LEU A 111 -19.39 0.35 28.41
C LEU A 111 -19.94 -0.63 27.36
N SER A 112 -21.25 -0.67 27.24
CA SER A 112 -21.94 -1.25 26.09
C SER A 112 -21.71 -0.41 24.83
N ALA A 113 -22.08 -0.93 23.66
CA ALA A 113 -21.96 -0.22 22.39
C ALA A 113 -22.65 1.16 22.39
N GLU A 114 -23.89 1.21 22.90
CA GLU A 114 -24.66 2.45 22.98
C GLU A 114 -24.09 3.46 23.97
N GLU A 115 -23.61 2.97 25.12
CA GLU A 115 -22.97 3.81 26.12
C GLU A 115 -21.64 4.36 25.63
N ALA A 116 -20.83 3.55 24.92
CA ALA A 116 -19.57 3.98 24.35
C ALA A 116 -19.75 5.03 23.24
N GLU A 117 -20.76 4.87 22.39
CA GLU A 117 -21.09 5.88 21.36
C GLU A 117 -21.44 7.23 21.99
N LYS A 118 -22.33 7.21 22.98
CA LYS A 118 -22.71 8.42 23.73
C LYS A 118 -21.50 9.03 24.44
N PHE A 119 -20.70 8.21 25.09
CA PHE A 119 -19.52 8.63 25.84
C PHE A 119 -18.48 9.32 24.93
N VAL A 120 -18.13 8.71 23.80
CA VAL A 120 -17.16 9.30 22.84
C VAL A 120 -17.69 10.62 22.28
N LYS A 121 -19.00 10.70 21.98
CA LYS A 121 -19.64 11.94 21.54
C LYS A 121 -19.55 13.04 22.61
N GLU A 122 -19.81 12.72 23.86
CA GLU A 122 -19.70 13.67 24.97
C GLU A 122 -18.23 14.14 25.17
N GLU A 123 -17.24 13.25 25.04
CA GLU A 123 -15.83 13.58 25.09
C GLU A 123 -15.43 14.52 23.91
N ALA A 124 -15.94 14.27 22.71
CA ALA A 124 -15.72 15.13 21.55
C ALA A 124 -16.36 16.52 21.74
N GLU A 125 -17.59 16.58 22.26
CA GLU A 125 -18.32 17.85 22.53
C GLU A 125 -17.60 18.71 23.57
N LYS A 126 -16.90 18.11 24.56
CA LYS A 126 -16.11 18.88 25.57
C LYS A 126 -15.00 19.71 24.94
N THR A 127 -14.52 19.37 23.75
CA THR A 127 -13.50 20.15 23.04
C THR A 127 -14.00 21.50 22.55
N GLY A 128 -15.31 21.66 22.41
CA GLY A 128 -15.97 22.89 21.94
C GLY A 128 -15.73 23.22 20.46
N ILE A 129 -15.07 22.34 19.71
CA ILE A 129 -14.70 22.57 18.31
C ILE A 129 -15.91 22.23 17.41
N LYS A 130 -16.44 23.25 16.72
CA LYS A 130 -17.58 23.10 15.82
C LYS A 130 -17.21 23.15 14.34
N ASP A 131 -16.15 23.87 14.00
CA ASP A 131 -15.67 24.07 12.63
C ASP A 131 -14.15 23.87 12.60
N PRO A 132 -13.69 22.61 12.52
CA PRO A 132 -12.27 22.27 12.59
C PRO A 132 -11.51 22.79 11.37
N LYS A 133 -10.37 23.47 11.59
CA LYS A 133 -9.54 24.10 10.56
C LYS A 133 -8.34 23.29 10.14
N ASN A 134 -7.94 22.32 10.93
CA ASN A 134 -6.77 21.49 10.71
C ASN A 134 -7.02 20.05 11.22
N PHE A 135 -6.04 19.17 10.97
CA PHE A 135 -6.11 17.77 11.35
C PHE A 135 -6.34 17.56 12.86
N GLU A 136 -5.62 18.32 13.72
CA GLU A 136 -5.77 18.21 15.19
C GLU A 136 -7.19 18.55 15.61
N GLU A 137 -7.69 19.71 15.19
CA GLU A 137 -9.05 20.14 15.52
C GLU A 137 -10.09 19.13 15.00
N LYS A 138 -9.87 18.60 13.81
CA LYS A 138 -10.74 17.57 13.24
C LYS A 138 -10.74 16.28 14.08
N GLY A 139 -9.57 15.80 14.47
CA GLY A 139 -9.43 14.63 15.32
C GLY A 139 -10.09 14.81 16.68
N LEU A 140 -9.81 15.92 17.33
CA LEU A 140 -10.42 16.30 18.63
C LEU A 140 -11.95 16.36 18.54
N SER A 141 -12.49 16.96 17.48
CA SER A 141 -13.95 17.07 17.28
C SER A 141 -14.65 15.73 16.97
N LEU A 142 -13.90 14.70 16.59
CA LEU A 142 -14.45 13.38 16.28
C LEU A 142 -14.40 12.41 17.46
N VAL A 143 -13.32 12.41 18.24
CA VAL A 143 -13.09 11.37 19.25
C VAL A 143 -12.74 11.91 20.64
N GLY A 144 -12.62 13.22 20.81
CA GLY A 144 -12.20 13.85 22.07
C GLY A 144 -10.69 13.77 22.30
N GLU A 145 -10.25 14.43 23.37
CA GLU A 145 -8.81 14.67 23.62
C GLU A 145 -8.04 13.37 23.91
N LYS A 146 -8.60 12.46 24.73
CA LYS A 146 -7.85 11.29 25.19
C LYS A 146 -7.59 10.28 24.09
N LEU A 147 -8.60 9.94 23.28
CA LEU A 147 -8.44 9.06 22.11
C LEU A 147 -7.53 9.69 21.04
N TYR A 148 -7.72 10.99 20.76
CA TYR A 148 -6.88 11.72 19.82
C TYR A 148 -5.41 11.70 20.24
N THR A 149 -5.12 12.03 21.49
CA THR A 149 -3.74 12.11 22.01
C THR A 149 -3.09 10.73 22.04
N ALA A 150 -3.83 9.70 22.44
CA ALA A 150 -3.31 8.33 22.56
C ALA A 150 -2.95 7.72 21.18
N PHE A 151 -3.78 7.91 20.17
CA PHE A 151 -3.66 7.09 18.94
C PHE A 151 -3.41 7.88 17.65
N LEU A 152 -3.71 9.17 17.62
CA LEU A 152 -3.66 9.95 16.39
C LEU A 152 -2.54 10.98 16.37
N LYS A 153 -2.43 11.78 17.42
CA LYS A 153 -1.53 12.94 17.46
C LYS A 153 -0.09 12.62 17.10
N ASN A 154 0.53 11.76 17.89
CA ASN A 154 1.96 11.46 17.74
C ASN A 154 2.23 10.52 16.55
N TYR A 155 1.33 9.59 16.29
CA TYR A 155 1.39 8.73 15.11
C TYR A 155 1.38 9.57 13.83
N THR A 156 0.43 10.51 13.71
CA THR A 156 0.35 11.42 12.57
C THR A 156 1.57 12.32 12.47
N LYS A 157 2.06 12.85 13.62
CA LYS A 157 3.28 13.66 13.63
C LYS A 157 4.49 12.91 13.09
N LYS A 158 4.66 11.62 13.45
CA LYS A 158 5.71 10.76 12.89
C LYS A 158 5.49 10.54 11.40
N GLN A 159 4.30 10.11 11.03
CA GLN A 159 3.98 9.73 9.65
C GLN A 159 4.15 10.88 8.66
N TRP A 160 3.84 12.12 9.08
CA TRP A 160 3.89 13.31 8.23
C TRP A 160 5.10 14.20 8.47
N ASN A 161 5.96 13.85 9.44
CA ASN A 161 7.10 14.65 9.86
C ASN A 161 6.72 16.13 10.10
N THR A 162 5.51 16.38 10.59
CA THR A 162 5.00 17.72 10.84
C THR A 162 3.96 17.72 11.97
N ASP A 163 3.74 18.87 12.58
CA ASP A 163 2.70 19.00 13.61
C ASP A 163 1.31 18.84 12.98
N PRO A 164 0.40 18.02 13.55
CA PRO A 164 -0.95 17.86 13.04
C PRO A 164 -1.76 19.17 12.89
N LYS A 165 -1.40 20.23 13.61
CA LYS A 165 -1.99 21.56 13.44
C LYS A 165 -1.70 22.18 12.09
N ASN A 166 -0.61 21.78 11.44
CA ASN A 166 -0.19 22.28 10.13
C ASN A 166 -0.72 21.42 8.97
N LEU A 167 -1.46 20.37 9.26
CA LEU A 167 -2.07 19.48 8.26
C LEU A 167 -3.52 19.90 8.00
N ASP A 168 -3.95 19.77 6.74
CA ASP A 168 -5.33 20.05 6.36
C ASP A 168 -6.32 19.09 7.05
N ALA A 169 -7.46 19.62 7.49
CA ALA A 169 -8.52 18.83 8.09
C ALA A 169 -9.07 17.73 7.15
N ALA A 170 -9.00 17.95 5.84
CA ALA A 170 -9.46 16.98 4.83
C ALA A 170 -8.63 15.68 4.80
N ILE A 171 -7.37 15.71 5.27
CA ILE A 171 -6.54 14.50 5.42
C ILE A 171 -7.23 13.50 6.35
N LEU A 172 -7.94 14.00 7.37
CA LEU A 172 -8.73 13.20 8.29
C LEU A 172 -10.20 13.27 7.90
N SER A 173 -10.56 12.68 6.76
CA SER A 173 -11.94 12.68 6.29
C SER A 173 -12.89 11.96 7.28
N ARG A 174 -12.40 10.92 7.94
CA ARG A 174 -13.11 10.15 8.97
C ARG A 174 -12.12 9.37 9.83
N ILE A 175 -12.45 9.21 11.12
CA ILE A 175 -11.83 8.19 11.98
C ILE A 175 -12.85 7.05 12.05
N PRO A 176 -12.51 5.83 11.67
CA PRO A 176 -13.42 4.71 11.82
C PRO A 176 -13.48 4.31 13.30
N VAL A 177 -14.43 4.87 14.03
CA VAL A 177 -14.77 4.41 15.38
C VAL A 177 -15.88 3.37 15.26
N ARG A 178 -15.64 2.21 15.87
CA ARG A 178 -16.56 1.07 15.84
C ARG A 178 -17.08 0.77 17.24
N TYR A 179 -18.37 0.88 17.44
CA TYR A 179 -18.97 0.53 18.73
C TYR A 179 -19.35 -0.96 18.77
N SER A 180 -18.35 -1.81 18.48
CA SER A 180 -18.46 -3.27 18.49
C SER A 180 -17.09 -3.89 18.78
N HIS A 181 -17.03 -5.18 19.06
CA HIS A 181 -15.78 -5.94 19.26
C HIS A 181 -15.07 -6.34 17.94
N ASN A 182 -15.52 -5.80 16.80
CA ASN A 182 -14.94 -6.16 15.51
C ASN A 182 -13.63 -5.41 15.28
N ASN A 183 -12.51 -6.14 15.31
CA ASN A 183 -11.15 -5.64 15.10
C ASN A 183 -10.60 -5.92 13.69
N ARG A 184 -11.41 -6.46 12.76
CA ARG A 184 -10.96 -6.67 11.38
C ARG A 184 -10.61 -5.33 10.74
N TYR A 185 -9.41 -5.21 10.19
CA TYR A 185 -8.98 -3.95 9.58
C TYR A 185 -9.80 -3.61 8.33
N PHE A 186 -9.96 -4.57 7.42
CA PHE A 186 -10.76 -4.45 6.20
C PHE A 186 -12.16 -5.06 6.43
N ILE A 187 -13.07 -4.28 7.00
CA ILE A 187 -14.39 -4.77 7.40
C ILE A 187 -15.30 -5.11 6.21
N ASP A 188 -15.15 -4.35 5.11
CA ASP A 188 -15.99 -4.46 3.93
C ASP A 188 -15.43 -5.45 2.90
N ALA A 189 -14.22 -5.97 3.11
CA ALA A 189 -13.60 -6.90 2.19
C ALA A 189 -14.32 -8.26 2.17
N LYS A 190 -14.82 -8.63 1.01
CA LYS A 190 -15.42 -9.96 0.76
C LYS A 190 -14.35 -11.04 0.74
N TYR A 191 -13.20 -10.74 0.17
CA TYR A 191 -12.03 -11.61 0.08
C TYR A 191 -10.83 -10.96 0.72
N GLN A 192 -10.03 -11.75 1.43
CA GLN A 192 -8.85 -11.30 2.11
C GLN A 192 -7.86 -12.47 2.26
N GLY A 193 -6.57 -12.22 2.18
CA GLY A 193 -5.55 -13.26 2.37
C GLY A 193 -4.18 -12.85 1.85
N ILE A 194 -3.23 -13.76 1.96
CA ILE A 194 -1.87 -13.66 1.43
C ILE A 194 -1.68 -14.82 0.45
N PRO A 195 -1.02 -14.65 -0.71
CA PRO A 195 -0.67 -15.75 -1.59
C PRO A 195 0.16 -16.79 -0.86
N LYS A 196 -0.25 -18.07 -0.88
CA LYS A 196 0.42 -19.16 -0.14
C LYS A 196 1.88 -19.36 -0.55
N GLU A 197 2.20 -19.12 -1.82
CA GLU A 197 3.56 -19.24 -2.37
C GLU A 197 4.27 -17.86 -2.51
N GLY A 198 3.71 -16.82 -1.90
CA GLY A 198 4.23 -15.45 -1.94
C GLY A 198 3.78 -14.66 -3.16
N TYR A 199 3.83 -13.34 -3.02
CA TYR A 199 3.42 -12.40 -4.07
C TYR A 199 4.30 -12.49 -5.32
N THR A 200 5.60 -12.65 -5.15
CA THR A 200 6.53 -12.75 -6.29
C THR A 200 6.19 -13.96 -7.14
N LYS A 201 5.87 -15.11 -6.52
CA LYS A 201 5.47 -16.32 -7.26
C LYS A 201 4.15 -16.14 -8.00
N MET A 202 3.19 -15.46 -7.40
CA MET A 202 1.93 -15.09 -8.07
C MET A 202 2.21 -14.30 -9.36
N VAL A 203 3.05 -13.25 -9.27
CA VAL A 203 3.41 -12.43 -10.44
C VAL A 203 4.23 -13.23 -11.46
N GLU A 204 5.13 -14.10 -11.02
CA GLU A 204 5.85 -15.01 -11.90
C GLU A 204 4.88 -15.90 -12.71
N ASN A 205 3.87 -16.46 -12.05
CA ASN A 205 2.84 -17.25 -12.72
C ASN A 205 2.02 -16.42 -13.72
N MET A 206 1.72 -15.13 -13.41
CA MET A 206 1.07 -14.22 -14.37
C MET A 206 1.91 -13.97 -15.62
N LEU A 207 3.23 -13.90 -15.48
CA LEU A 207 4.18 -13.61 -16.56
C LEU A 207 4.71 -14.88 -17.26
N SER A 208 4.20 -16.07 -16.95
CA SER A 208 4.73 -17.36 -17.43
C SER A 208 4.36 -17.72 -18.87
N SER A 209 3.52 -16.93 -19.55
CA SER A 209 3.13 -17.18 -20.93
C SER A 209 4.35 -17.14 -21.88
N GLU A 210 4.43 -18.11 -22.83
CA GLU A 210 5.45 -18.09 -23.88
C GLU A 210 5.39 -16.87 -24.80
N ASN A 211 4.28 -16.14 -24.77
CA ASN A 211 4.08 -14.90 -25.50
C ASN A 211 4.58 -13.66 -24.72
N ILE A 212 5.14 -13.83 -23.53
CA ILE A 212 5.70 -12.73 -22.73
C ILE A 212 7.22 -12.88 -22.65
N GLU A 213 7.92 -11.89 -23.12
CA GLU A 213 9.36 -11.73 -22.87
C GLU A 213 9.54 -10.74 -21.72
N VAL A 214 10.28 -11.11 -20.66
CA VAL A 214 10.61 -10.23 -19.55
C VAL A 214 12.08 -9.86 -19.60
N ARG A 215 12.39 -8.55 -19.56
CA ARG A 215 13.76 -8.03 -19.44
C ARG A 215 13.89 -7.23 -18.15
N LEU A 216 14.64 -7.77 -17.22
CA LEU A 216 15.03 -7.08 -15.99
C LEU A 216 16.21 -6.13 -16.21
N ASN A 217 16.49 -5.26 -15.23
CA ASN A 217 17.55 -4.26 -15.31
C ASN A 217 17.50 -3.41 -16.58
N THR A 218 16.27 -3.12 -17.05
CA THR A 218 16.04 -2.41 -18.31
C THR A 218 15.06 -1.27 -18.08
N THR A 219 15.50 -0.04 -18.35
CA THR A 219 14.65 1.16 -18.26
C THR A 219 13.97 1.44 -19.60
N PHE A 220 12.95 2.29 -19.59
CA PHE A 220 12.31 2.75 -20.84
C PHE A 220 13.32 3.46 -21.76
N LYS A 221 14.21 4.27 -21.19
CA LYS A 221 15.24 5.00 -21.95
C LYS A 221 16.22 4.07 -22.69
N ASP A 222 16.52 2.89 -22.14
CA ASP A 222 17.42 1.93 -22.79
C ASP A 222 16.86 1.37 -24.09
N ILE A 223 15.55 1.35 -24.25
CA ILE A 223 14.87 0.74 -25.41
C ILE A 223 14.12 1.73 -26.29
N GLU A 224 13.89 2.96 -25.83
CA GLU A 224 13.02 3.95 -26.47
C GLU A 224 13.31 4.12 -27.98
N SER A 225 14.58 4.31 -28.35
CA SER A 225 15.02 4.47 -29.74
C SER A 225 14.84 3.22 -30.59
N SER A 226 14.61 2.07 -29.97
CA SER A 226 14.44 0.76 -30.63
C SER A 226 12.97 0.37 -30.78
N ILE A 227 12.03 1.12 -30.21
CA ILE A 227 10.60 0.84 -30.26
C ILE A 227 10.05 1.16 -31.66
N SER A 228 9.24 0.22 -32.19
CA SER A 228 8.51 0.48 -33.44
C SER A 228 7.51 1.61 -33.25
N PRO A 229 7.37 2.53 -34.23
CA PRO A 229 6.35 3.58 -34.16
C PRO A 229 4.91 3.07 -34.07
N ASP A 230 4.67 1.82 -34.48
CA ASP A 230 3.35 1.18 -34.42
C ASP A 230 3.10 0.43 -33.08
N ALA A 231 4.10 0.35 -32.20
CA ALA A 231 3.96 -0.31 -30.91
C ALA A 231 3.17 0.57 -29.93
N THR A 232 2.32 -0.08 -29.13
CA THR A 232 1.67 0.54 -27.99
C THR A 232 2.51 0.31 -26.74
N VAL A 233 2.85 1.38 -26.04
CA VAL A 233 3.61 1.33 -24.79
C VAL A 233 2.67 1.54 -23.61
N ILE A 234 2.66 0.63 -22.65
CA ILE A 234 1.98 0.80 -21.38
C ILE A 234 3.02 1.14 -20.32
N TYR A 235 3.03 2.39 -19.87
CA TYR A 235 4.03 2.91 -18.95
C TYR A 235 3.46 2.99 -17.53
N THR A 236 4.11 2.32 -16.57
CA THR A 236 3.66 2.26 -15.18
C THR A 236 4.58 2.97 -14.18
N GLY A 237 5.68 3.54 -14.66
CA GLY A 237 6.62 4.31 -13.86
C GLY A 237 6.13 5.74 -13.55
N PRO A 238 6.91 6.51 -12.77
CA PRO A 238 6.60 7.91 -12.51
C PRO A 238 6.57 8.73 -13.80
N VAL A 239 5.50 9.50 -13.99
CA VAL A 239 5.31 10.26 -15.24
C VAL A 239 6.28 11.44 -15.36
N ASP A 240 6.72 12.00 -14.26
CA ASP A 240 7.72 13.05 -14.22
C ASP A 240 9.13 12.53 -14.58
N GLU A 241 9.48 11.31 -14.17
CA GLU A 241 10.71 10.62 -14.60
C GLU A 241 10.72 10.37 -16.11
N LEU A 242 9.58 9.99 -16.69
CA LEU A 242 9.42 9.79 -18.15
C LEU A 242 9.84 11.01 -18.97
N LEU A 243 9.58 12.21 -18.45
CA LEU A 243 9.85 13.51 -19.11
C LEU A 243 11.01 14.28 -18.45
N ASP A 244 11.95 13.57 -17.82
CA ASP A 244 13.16 14.15 -17.20
C ASP A 244 12.85 15.32 -16.26
N TYR A 245 11.74 15.20 -15.51
CA TYR A 245 11.27 16.21 -14.53
C TYR A 245 11.08 17.61 -15.14
N LYS A 246 10.69 17.68 -16.40
CA LYS A 246 10.54 18.92 -17.21
C LYS A 246 9.74 20.03 -16.51
N PHE A 247 8.75 19.69 -15.72
CA PHE A 247 7.88 20.65 -15.00
C PHE A 247 8.12 20.66 -13.50
N GLY A 248 9.14 19.93 -13.02
CA GLY A 248 9.45 19.73 -11.60
C GLY A 248 9.03 18.35 -11.09
N VAL A 249 9.51 18.01 -9.89
CA VAL A 249 9.25 16.71 -9.28
C VAL A 249 7.82 16.65 -8.76
N LEU A 250 7.09 15.58 -9.08
CA LEU A 250 5.80 15.29 -8.46
C LEU A 250 6.03 14.85 -7.01
N PRO A 251 5.23 15.36 -6.05
CA PRO A 251 5.41 15.00 -4.67
C PRO A 251 4.91 13.56 -4.39
N TYR A 252 5.75 12.78 -3.72
CA TYR A 252 5.44 11.45 -3.21
C TYR A 252 5.76 11.36 -1.73
N ARG A 253 5.19 10.37 -1.07
CA ARG A 253 5.67 9.88 0.23
C ARG A 253 6.54 8.66 -0.02
N SER A 254 7.57 8.52 0.80
CA SER A 254 8.45 7.37 0.78
C SER A 254 8.45 6.66 2.14
N LEU A 255 9.00 5.47 2.17
CA LEU A 255 9.15 4.65 3.37
C LEU A 255 10.55 4.06 3.39
N ARG A 256 11.07 3.83 4.60
CA ARG A 256 12.30 3.09 4.84
C ARG A 256 11.99 1.94 5.78
N PHE A 257 12.55 0.79 5.47
CA PHE A 257 12.34 -0.44 6.23
C PHE A 257 13.65 -0.90 6.85
N GLU A 258 13.60 -1.38 8.09
CA GLU A 258 14.70 -2.02 8.79
C GLU A 258 14.24 -3.36 9.30
N GLU A 259 14.91 -4.41 8.89
CA GLU A 259 14.61 -5.78 9.29
C GLU A 259 15.56 -6.22 10.40
N GLU A 260 15.02 -6.98 11.33
CA GLU A 260 15.79 -7.69 12.34
C GLU A 260 15.28 -9.11 12.54
N ARG A 261 16.21 -10.03 12.79
CA ARG A 261 15.90 -11.39 13.18
C ARG A 261 15.93 -11.49 14.70
N VAL A 262 14.82 -11.92 15.31
CA VAL A 262 14.62 -11.95 16.75
C VAL A 262 14.16 -13.32 17.19
N GLU A 263 14.84 -13.88 18.22
CA GLU A 263 14.41 -15.11 18.87
C GLU A 263 13.39 -14.82 19.98
N ASN A 264 12.30 -15.60 20.00
CA ASN A 264 11.25 -15.51 21.01
C ASN A 264 10.66 -14.10 21.16
N SER A 265 10.37 -13.44 20.03
CA SER A 265 9.74 -12.12 20.01
C SER A 265 8.46 -12.08 20.86
N ASP A 266 8.29 -11.00 21.62
CA ASP A 266 7.06 -10.73 22.38
C ASP A 266 5.90 -10.30 21.48
N GLN A 267 6.18 -9.85 20.26
CA GLN A 267 5.14 -9.50 19.28
C GLN A 267 4.49 -10.77 18.72
N LYS A 268 3.24 -11.01 19.11
CA LYS A 268 2.41 -12.15 18.66
C LYS A 268 1.39 -11.78 17.59
N GLU A 269 1.43 -10.55 17.12
CA GLU A 269 0.59 -10.00 16.06
C GLU A 269 1.42 -9.70 14.82
N ALA A 270 0.78 -9.80 13.65
CA ALA A 270 1.44 -9.48 12.39
C ALA A 270 1.83 -7.99 12.29
N VAL A 271 1.01 -7.08 12.86
CA VAL A 271 1.28 -5.64 12.82
C VAL A 271 0.97 -4.98 14.16
N ILE A 272 1.94 -4.22 14.66
CA ILE A 272 1.75 -3.27 15.76
C ILE A 272 2.12 -1.87 15.27
N ASN A 273 1.18 -0.93 15.37
CA ASN A 273 1.46 0.49 15.22
C ASN A 273 2.08 1.03 16.51
N GLU A 274 3.06 1.91 16.39
CA GLU A 274 3.72 2.57 17.51
C GLU A 274 3.22 4.01 17.59
N ALA A 275 2.36 4.30 18.57
CA ALA A 275 1.75 5.62 18.69
C ALA A 275 2.68 6.66 19.35
N ASP A 276 3.59 6.24 20.22
CA ASP A 276 4.39 7.13 21.04
C ASP A 276 5.63 7.67 20.28
N LEU A 277 6.16 8.83 20.71
CA LEU A 277 7.28 9.50 20.05
C LEU A 277 8.66 8.95 20.45
N ASP A 278 8.75 8.20 21.53
CA ASP A 278 9.97 7.53 21.97
C ASP A 278 10.39 6.40 21.01
N VAL A 279 9.45 5.91 20.21
CA VAL A 279 9.68 4.95 19.13
C VAL A 279 9.71 5.69 17.78
N PRO A 280 10.83 5.66 17.03
CA PRO A 280 10.99 6.47 15.83
C PRO A 280 10.25 5.94 14.60
N TYR A 281 9.92 4.66 14.56
CA TYR A 281 9.14 4.04 13.47
C TYR A 281 7.63 4.13 13.75
N THR A 282 6.83 3.98 12.71
CA THR A 282 5.36 4.05 12.80
C THR A 282 4.73 2.71 13.08
N ARG A 283 5.37 1.63 12.66
CA ARG A 283 4.87 0.26 12.89
C ARG A 283 5.96 -0.79 12.83
N THR A 284 5.67 -1.92 13.45
CA THR A 284 6.48 -3.13 13.35
C THR A 284 5.63 -4.25 12.76
N HIS A 285 6.18 -4.89 11.73
CA HIS A 285 5.60 -6.08 11.11
C HIS A 285 6.33 -7.31 11.66
N ASN A 286 5.59 -8.37 11.99
CA ASN A 286 6.14 -9.70 12.26
C ASN A 286 5.65 -10.63 11.16
N TYR A 287 6.49 -10.84 10.17
CA TYR A 287 6.11 -11.48 8.91
C TYR A 287 5.61 -12.92 9.07
N LYS A 288 6.08 -13.69 10.06
CA LYS A 288 5.64 -15.08 10.23
C LYS A 288 4.13 -15.22 10.45
N TYR A 289 3.49 -14.22 11.04
CA TYR A 289 2.04 -14.26 11.30
C TYR A 289 1.16 -14.01 10.07
N TYR A 290 1.74 -13.70 8.92
CA TYR A 290 1.02 -13.71 7.64
C TYR A 290 0.84 -15.12 7.07
N GLN A 291 1.69 -16.07 7.47
CA GLN A 291 1.73 -17.42 6.93
C GLN A 291 0.85 -18.40 7.75
N VAL A 292 -0.40 -18.00 8.04
CA VAL A 292 -1.35 -18.78 8.88
C VAL A 292 -1.60 -20.19 8.37
N HIS A 293 -1.34 -20.46 7.10
CA HIS A 293 -1.43 -21.79 6.47
C HIS A 293 -0.22 -22.69 6.74
N ARG A 294 0.81 -22.15 7.42
CA ARG A 294 2.06 -22.85 7.75
C ARG A 294 2.32 -22.80 9.27
N PRO A 295 1.64 -23.65 10.07
CA PRO A 295 1.80 -23.63 11.52
C PRO A 295 3.25 -23.77 11.98
N GLU A 296 4.08 -24.54 11.27
CA GLU A 296 5.50 -24.72 11.55
C GLU A 296 6.30 -23.40 11.47
N ILE A 297 5.84 -22.46 10.66
CA ILE A 297 6.44 -21.12 10.55
C ILE A 297 5.92 -20.19 11.66
N VAL A 298 4.62 -20.22 11.92
CA VAL A 298 4.00 -19.40 12.94
C VAL A 298 4.53 -19.76 14.35
N ASP A 299 4.70 -21.04 14.62
CA ASP A 299 5.09 -21.57 15.92
C ASP A 299 6.60 -21.58 16.18
N GLN A 300 7.44 -21.35 15.15
CA GLN A 300 8.89 -21.32 15.34
C GLN A 300 9.33 -20.18 16.27
N PRO A 301 10.44 -20.34 17.02
CA PRO A 301 10.91 -19.30 17.94
C PRO A 301 11.40 -18.04 17.21
N THR A 302 11.96 -18.20 16.03
CA THR A 302 12.51 -17.10 15.24
C THR A 302 11.41 -16.28 14.58
N SER A 303 11.56 -14.97 14.62
CA SER A 303 10.73 -13.98 13.90
C SER A 303 11.62 -13.10 13.03
N ILE A 304 11.10 -12.64 11.90
CA ILE A 304 11.66 -11.50 11.16
C ILE A 304 10.72 -10.33 11.41
N LEU A 305 11.22 -9.36 12.16
CA LEU A 305 10.53 -8.11 12.42
C LEU A 305 10.99 -7.08 11.39
N CYS A 306 10.06 -6.27 10.92
CA CYS A 306 10.37 -5.15 10.03
C CYS A 306 9.80 -3.86 10.60
N HIS A 307 10.67 -2.89 10.85
CA HIS A 307 10.30 -1.56 11.34
C HIS A 307 10.11 -0.62 10.16
N GLU A 308 8.91 -0.02 10.08
CA GLU A 308 8.54 0.91 9.02
C GLU A 308 8.73 2.36 9.49
N TYR A 309 9.64 3.06 8.85
CA TYR A 309 9.92 4.48 9.09
C TYR A 309 9.30 5.33 7.98
N PRO A 310 8.63 6.43 8.32
CA PRO A 310 8.28 7.42 7.32
C PRO A 310 9.57 8.07 6.78
N ALA A 311 9.60 8.30 5.48
CA ALA A 311 10.70 8.95 4.80
C ALA A 311 10.18 9.99 3.81
N ASP A 312 10.96 11.06 3.63
CA ASP A 312 10.69 12.01 2.58
C ASP A 312 11.14 11.43 1.24
N PHE A 313 10.38 11.75 0.20
CA PHE A 313 10.73 11.36 -1.15
C PHE A 313 11.84 12.27 -1.70
N GLU A 314 12.89 11.69 -2.18
CA GLU A 314 13.95 12.36 -2.94
C GLU A 314 13.87 11.97 -4.41
N GLN A 315 14.20 12.88 -5.31
CA GLN A 315 14.21 12.62 -6.75
C GLN A 315 15.09 11.40 -7.09
N GLY A 316 14.50 10.44 -7.79
CA GLY A 316 15.15 9.17 -8.12
C GLY A 316 15.08 8.10 -7.03
N GLY A 317 14.50 8.42 -5.86
CA GLY A 317 14.20 7.45 -4.81
C GLY A 317 12.94 6.64 -5.08
N GLU A 318 12.60 5.76 -4.13
CA GLU A 318 11.39 4.94 -4.23
C GLU A 318 10.12 5.75 -3.90
N ALA A 319 9.25 5.90 -4.90
CA ALA A 319 7.95 6.54 -4.76
C ALA A 319 6.90 5.51 -4.31
N TYR A 320 6.39 5.65 -3.08
CA TYR A 320 5.36 4.74 -2.57
C TYR A 320 3.95 5.28 -2.80
N TYR A 321 3.70 6.51 -2.40
CA TYR A 321 2.36 7.09 -2.42
C TYR A 321 2.35 8.49 -3.03
N PRO A 322 1.59 8.75 -4.09
CA PRO A 322 1.35 10.10 -4.58
C PRO A 322 0.74 10.99 -3.50
N VAL A 323 1.21 12.23 -3.39
CA VAL A 323 0.59 13.24 -2.53
C VAL A 323 -0.47 13.97 -3.35
N ASN A 324 -1.74 13.65 -3.10
CA ASN A 324 -2.87 14.20 -3.85
C ASN A 324 -3.35 15.51 -3.20
N ASN A 325 -3.04 16.63 -3.83
CA ASN A 325 -3.59 17.96 -3.55
C ASN A 325 -3.76 18.72 -4.86
N ASP A 326 -4.37 19.90 -4.82
CA ASP A 326 -4.67 20.70 -6.02
C ASP A 326 -3.39 21.08 -6.80
N GLU A 327 -2.31 21.37 -6.11
CA GLU A 327 -1.02 21.73 -6.71
C GLU A 327 -0.39 20.55 -7.47
N SER A 328 -0.33 19.38 -6.82
CA SER A 328 0.21 18.17 -7.45
C SER A 328 -0.67 17.67 -8.60
N GLU A 329 -2.00 17.79 -8.48
CA GLU A 329 -2.91 17.47 -9.56
C GLU A 329 -2.71 18.42 -10.76
N ALA A 330 -2.56 19.72 -10.52
CA ALA A 330 -2.27 20.69 -11.59
C ALA A 330 -0.92 20.41 -12.28
N LEU A 331 0.09 20.01 -11.52
CA LEU A 331 1.38 19.61 -12.08
C LEU A 331 1.27 18.30 -12.90
N TYR A 332 0.55 17.31 -12.38
CA TYR A 332 0.30 16.06 -13.08
C TYR A 332 -0.44 16.29 -14.42
N GLN A 333 -1.42 17.19 -14.47
CA GLN A 333 -2.13 17.53 -15.70
C GLN A 333 -1.20 18.14 -16.77
N LYS A 334 -0.17 18.92 -16.38
CA LYS A 334 0.85 19.40 -17.32
C LYS A 334 1.65 18.24 -17.92
N TYR A 335 2.03 17.28 -17.08
CA TYR A 335 2.71 16.05 -17.55
C TYR A 335 1.83 15.25 -18.50
N LEU A 336 0.55 15.04 -18.18
CA LEU A 336 -0.38 14.34 -19.07
C LEU A 336 -0.50 14.99 -20.45
N ALA A 337 -0.58 16.32 -20.52
CA ALA A 337 -0.67 17.05 -21.79
C ALA A 337 0.61 16.86 -22.62
N GLU A 338 1.77 16.91 -21.98
CA GLU A 338 3.05 16.72 -22.66
C GLU A 338 3.24 15.28 -23.15
N VAL A 339 2.90 14.27 -22.32
CA VAL A 339 2.97 12.85 -22.72
C VAL A 339 2.12 12.57 -23.95
N LYS A 340 0.91 13.10 -24.03
CA LYS A 340 0.04 12.94 -25.20
C LYS A 340 0.67 13.49 -26.49
N THR A 341 1.49 14.53 -26.37
CA THR A 341 2.17 15.16 -27.52
C THR A 341 3.46 14.43 -27.88
N ALA A 342 4.29 14.10 -26.86
CA ALA A 342 5.59 13.49 -27.07
C ALA A 342 5.50 11.98 -27.40
N TYR A 343 4.51 11.31 -26.82
CA TYR A 343 4.34 9.85 -26.92
C TYR A 343 2.88 9.47 -27.27
N PRO A 344 2.42 9.68 -28.51
CA PRO A 344 1.03 9.46 -28.88
C PRO A 344 0.54 8.01 -28.73
N ASN A 345 1.45 7.04 -28.74
CA ASN A 345 1.16 5.61 -28.59
C ASN A 345 1.47 5.08 -27.17
N LEU A 346 1.68 5.99 -26.19
CA LEU A 346 1.94 5.62 -24.83
C LEU A 346 0.69 5.80 -23.97
N VAL A 347 0.36 4.75 -23.22
CA VAL A 347 -0.73 4.71 -22.25
C VAL A 347 -0.14 4.67 -20.85
N LEU A 348 -0.48 5.66 -20.02
CA LEU A 348 -0.08 5.69 -18.61
C LEU A 348 -0.99 4.77 -17.80
N GLY A 349 -0.41 4.02 -16.88
CA GLY A 349 -1.14 3.14 -15.98
C GLY A 349 -0.37 2.82 -14.70
N GLY A 350 -1.01 2.06 -13.81
CA GLY A 350 -0.45 1.79 -12.49
C GLY A 350 -0.45 3.00 -11.56
N ARG A 351 -0.09 2.78 -10.31
CA ARG A 351 -0.14 3.80 -9.24
C ARG A 351 0.66 5.05 -9.60
N LEU A 352 1.88 4.87 -10.09
CA LEU A 352 2.80 5.98 -10.37
C LEU A 352 2.49 6.67 -11.71
N GLY A 353 2.24 5.90 -12.77
CA GLY A 353 1.91 6.46 -14.08
C GLY A 353 0.56 7.18 -14.10
N ALA A 354 -0.42 6.69 -13.35
CA ALA A 354 -1.71 7.37 -13.17
C ALA A 354 -1.69 8.44 -12.07
N TYR A 355 -0.62 8.53 -11.30
CA TYR A 355 -0.48 9.41 -10.13
C TYR A 355 -1.68 9.32 -9.19
N ARG A 356 -2.04 8.07 -8.79
CA ARG A 356 -3.18 7.78 -7.91
C ARG A 356 -2.79 6.82 -6.81
N TYR A 357 -3.37 7.01 -5.63
CA TYR A 357 -3.30 6.03 -4.56
C TYR A 357 -4.29 4.91 -4.86
N TRP A 358 -3.79 3.77 -5.30
CA TRP A 358 -4.58 2.57 -5.56
C TRP A 358 -4.13 1.42 -4.67
N ASP A 359 -5.06 0.75 -4.06
CA ASP A 359 -4.81 -0.54 -3.45
C ASP A 359 -4.62 -1.62 -4.54
N MET A 360 -4.14 -2.79 -4.16
CA MET A 360 -3.79 -3.85 -5.11
C MET A 360 -4.98 -4.26 -5.99
N ASP A 361 -6.16 -4.34 -5.41
CA ASP A 361 -7.38 -4.73 -6.11
C ASP A 361 -7.82 -3.69 -7.15
N VAL A 362 -7.78 -2.41 -6.81
CA VAL A 362 -8.05 -1.31 -7.73
C VAL A 362 -7.01 -1.29 -8.86
N CYS A 363 -5.75 -1.57 -8.54
CA CYS A 363 -4.67 -1.70 -9.49
C CYS A 363 -4.97 -2.79 -10.55
N VAL A 364 -5.34 -3.98 -10.08
CA VAL A 364 -5.70 -5.12 -10.94
C VAL A 364 -6.98 -4.83 -11.73
N LYS A 365 -8.03 -4.33 -11.08
CA LYS A 365 -9.29 -3.97 -11.73
C LYS A 365 -9.10 -3.00 -12.89
N THR A 366 -8.30 -1.95 -12.65
CA THR A 366 -8.02 -0.93 -13.66
C THR A 366 -7.17 -1.50 -14.81
N ALA A 367 -6.21 -2.39 -14.51
CA ALA A 367 -5.42 -3.09 -15.51
C ALA A 367 -6.28 -4.02 -16.39
N LEU A 368 -7.21 -4.75 -15.78
CA LEU A 368 -8.18 -5.58 -16.50
C LEU A 368 -9.08 -4.74 -17.42
N ALA A 369 -9.56 -3.60 -16.92
CA ALA A 369 -10.37 -2.68 -17.73
C ALA A 369 -9.57 -2.11 -18.92
N LEU A 370 -8.34 -1.66 -18.70
CA LEU A 370 -7.46 -1.15 -19.75
C LEU A 370 -7.20 -2.23 -20.81
N SER A 371 -6.86 -3.44 -20.42
CA SER A 371 -6.52 -4.53 -21.34
C SER A 371 -7.67 -4.95 -22.27
N ARG A 372 -8.92 -4.59 -21.94
CA ARG A 372 -10.09 -4.81 -22.83
C ARG A 372 -10.22 -3.77 -23.93
N THR A 373 -9.56 -2.64 -23.79
CA THR A 373 -9.60 -1.53 -24.77
C THR A 373 -8.42 -1.55 -25.73
N LEU A 374 -7.39 -2.34 -25.45
CA LEU A 374 -6.18 -2.54 -26.26
C LEU A 374 -6.32 -3.75 -27.20
#